data_af4a68d49b6b65bef8009f1aff91897f
#
_entry.id   af4a68d49b6b65bef8009f1aff91897f
#
_cell.length_a   1.000
_cell.length_b   1.000
_cell.length_c   1.000
_cell.angle_alpha   90.00
_cell.angle_beta   90.00
_cell.angle_gamma   90.00
#
_symmetry.space_group_name_H-M   'P 1'
#
loop_
_entity.id
_entity.type
_entity.pdbx_description
1 polymer ?
#
loop_
_entity_poly.entity_id
_entity_poly.type
_entity_poly.pdbx_seq_one_letter_code
_entity_poly.pdbx_strand_id
1 'polypeptide(L)'
;MIGSTVGDIPGASDVFVGGIISYANEVKENVLGVPHETLERVGAVSEECAGYMAQGAKRVTGAGIAVSVTGIAGPGGGTPEKPVGTVCFGVADEKGVYTTIRHFNGRNDRAKIRRLTTAYAMMLVIRRLRGEI
;
A
#
# COMPACT_ATOMS: atom_id res chain seq x y z
N MET A 1 8.97 5.60 0.68
CA MET A 1 9.96 4.61 0.22
C MET A 1 9.63 4.05 -1.17
N ILE A 2 8.40 3.63 -1.44
CA ILE A 2 8.05 3.06 -2.75
C ILE A 2 8.37 4.04 -3.89
N GLY A 3 7.91 5.28 -3.80
CA GLY A 3 8.19 6.29 -4.82
C GLY A 3 9.68 6.55 -5.02
N SER A 4 10.44 6.64 -3.93
CA SER A 4 11.90 6.79 -3.98
C SER A 4 12.56 5.59 -4.67
N THR A 5 12.13 4.38 -4.33
CA THR A 5 12.67 3.14 -4.91
C THR A 5 12.42 3.09 -6.43
N VAL A 6 11.24 3.47 -6.89
CA VAL A 6 10.96 3.56 -8.33
C VAL A 6 11.80 4.65 -8.98
N GLY A 7 11.92 5.81 -8.32
CA GLY A 7 12.69 6.95 -8.83
C GLY A 7 14.19 6.70 -8.95
N ASP A 8 14.73 5.72 -8.22
CA ASP A 8 16.14 5.34 -8.33
C ASP A 8 16.47 4.63 -9.64
N ILE A 9 15.46 4.18 -10.38
CA ILE A 9 15.66 3.43 -11.63
C ILE A 9 15.77 4.43 -12.80
N PRO A 10 16.86 4.41 -13.59
CA PRO A 10 16.96 5.26 -14.78
C PRO A 10 15.77 5.02 -15.72
N GLY A 11 15.19 6.10 -16.23
CA GLY A 11 14.00 6.03 -17.08
C GLY A 11 12.68 6.02 -16.31
N ALA A 12 12.71 6.12 -14.97
CA ALA A 12 11.49 6.13 -14.15
C ALA A 12 10.52 7.25 -14.56
N SER A 13 11.02 8.39 -15.03
CA SER A 13 10.19 9.51 -15.48
C SER A 13 9.24 9.18 -16.63
N ASP A 14 9.52 8.12 -17.38
CA ASP A 14 8.66 7.69 -18.49
C ASP A 14 7.46 6.88 -18.03
N VAL A 15 7.51 6.32 -16.83
CA VAL A 15 6.50 5.39 -16.34
C VAL A 15 5.92 5.76 -14.97
N PHE A 16 6.68 6.43 -14.11
CA PHE A 16 6.24 6.79 -12.78
C PHE A 16 5.47 8.11 -12.80
N VAL A 17 4.17 8.03 -12.52
CA VAL A 17 3.26 9.19 -12.60
C VAL A 17 3.28 9.99 -11.30
N GLY A 18 3.30 9.33 -10.16
CA GLY A 18 3.27 10.00 -8.86
C GLY A 18 2.90 9.07 -7.72
N GLY A 19 2.73 9.66 -6.55
CA GLY A 19 2.34 8.92 -5.36
C GLY A 19 1.66 9.82 -4.34
N ILE A 20 0.91 9.21 -3.43
CA ILE A 20 0.20 9.89 -2.35
C ILE A 20 0.72 9.36 -1.02
N ILE A 21 1.13 10.26 -0.14
CA ILE A 21 1.49 9.94 1.23
C ILE A 21 0.27 10.19 2.10
N SER A 22 -0.48 9.13 2.39
CA SER A 22 -1.74 9.20 3.13
C SER A 22 -1.55 8.74 4.58
N TYR A 23 -0.72 9.44 5.33
CA TYR A 23 -0.38 9.04 6.69
C TYR A 23 -1.58 9.12 7.63
N ALA A 24 -2.33 10.21 7.59
CA ALA A 24 -3.54 10.40 8.40
C ALA A 24 -4.77 9.80 7.73
N ASN A 25 -5.74 9.37 8.54
CA ASN A 25 -7.00 8.81 8.02
C ASN A 25 -7.78 9.83 7.20
N GLU A 26 -7.74 11.12 7.55
CA GLU A 26 -8.38 12.20 6.79
C GLU A 26 -7.86 12.26 5.35
N VAL A 27 -6.57 12.02 5.14
CA VAL A 27 -5.99 11.99 3.80
C VAL A 27 -6.44 10.76 3.03
N LYS A 28 -6.54 9.60 3.70
CA LYS A 28 -7.11 8.40 3.09
C LYS A 28 -8.54 8.63 2.60
N GLU A 29 -9.36 9.32 3.39
CA GLU A 29 -10.73 9.65 3.02
C GLU A 29 -10.78 10.72 1.92
N ASN A 30 -10.14 11.86 2.16
CA ASN A 30 -10.32 13.05 1.33
C ASN A 30 -9.59 12.98 -0.01
N VAL A 31 -8.45 12.33 -0.07
CA VAL A 31 -7.64 12.22 -1.29
C VAL A 31 -7.87 10.88 -1.99
N LEU A 32 -7.80 9.78 -1.25
CA LEU A 32 -7.88 8.43 -1.83
C LEU A 32 -9.30 7.87 -1.88
N GLY A 33 -10.27 8.54 -1.24
CA GLY A 33 -11.66 8.12 -1.28
C GLY A 33 -11.96 6.85 -0.47
N VAL A 34 -11.14 6.55 0.54
CA VAL A 34 -11.46 5.44 1.45
C VAL A 34 -12.73 5.81 2.22
N PRO A 35 -13.78 4.97 2.20
CA PRO A 35 -15.00 5.28 2.95
C PRO A 35 -14.73 5.39 4.45
N HIS A 36 -15.30 6.40 5.09
CA HIS A 36 -15.19 6.60 6.53
C HIS A 36 -15.68 5.35 7.29
N GLU A 37 -16.76 4.75 6.84
CA GLU A 37 -17.33 3.52 7.39
C GLU A 37 -16.32 2.36 7.38
N THR A 38 -15.51 2.23 6.33
CA THR A 38 -14.46 1.22 6.26
C THR A 38 -13.41 1.44 7.34
N LEU A 39 -12.98 2.69 7.52
CA LEU A 39 -11.99 3.02 8.57
C LEU A 39 -12.53 2.76 9.97
N GLU A 40 -13.81 3.02 10.22
CA GLU A 40 -14.46 2.74 11.50
C GLU A 40 -14.64 1.24 11.76
N ARG A 41 -15.07 0.50 10.74
CA ARG A 41 -15.42 -0.92 10.88
C ARG A 41 -14.20 -1.83 10.95
N VAL A 42 -13.23 -1.65 10.06
CA VAL A 42 -12.06 -2.54 9.93
C VAL A 42 -10.72 -1.84 10.14
N GLY A 43 -10.71 -0.53 10.25
CA GLY A 43 -9.51 0.26 10.46
C GLY A 43 -8.67 0.46 9.20
N ALA A 44 -7.64 1.29 9.35
CA ALA A 44 -6.75 1.63 8.25
C ALA A 44 -5.90 0.43 7.79
N VAL A 45 -5.49 -0.43 8.73
CA VAL A 45 -4.69 -1.63 8.42
C VAL A 45 -5.63 -2.79 8.14
N SER A 46 -6.15 -2.81 6.91
CA SER A 46 -7.07 -3.84 6.43
C SER A 46 -6.91 -3.97 4.91
N GLU A 47 -7.24 -5.15 4.39
CA GLU A 47 -7.22 -5.36 2.94
C GLU A 47 -8.24 -4.47 2.24
N GLU A 48 -9.41 -4.28 2.85
CA GLU A 48 -10.45 -3.41 2.31
C GLU A 48 -9.95 -1.98 2.16
N CYS A 49 -9.32 -1.42 3.20
CA CYS A 49 -8.72 -0.09 3.13
C CYS A 49 -7.62 -0.02 2.07
N ALA A 50 -6.72 -1.01 2.01
CA ALA A 50 -5.66 -1.07 1.01
C ALA A 50 -6.23 -1.09 -0.42
N GLY A 51 -7.31 -1.83 -0.64
CA GLY A 51 -7.99 -1.87 -1.94
C GLY A 51 -8.53 -0.51 -2.36
N TYR A 52 -9.23 0.18 -1.47
CA TYR A 52 -9.72 1.55 -1.74
C TYR A 52 -8.57 2.52 -1.97
N MET A 53 -7.48 2.40 -1.21
CA MET A 53 -6.29 3.25 -1.38
C MET A 53 -5.68 3.08 -2.78
N ALA A 54 -5.53 1.85 -3.26
CA ALA A 54 -4.99 1.58 -4.59
C ALA A 54 -5.90 2.14 -5.69
N GLN A 55 -7.22 1.93 -5.58
CA GLN A 55 -8.19 2.50 -6.52
C GLN A 55 -8.14 4.03 -6.52
N GLY A 56 -8.05 4.63 -5.34
CA GLY A 56 -7.95 6.07 -5.18
C GLY A 56 -6.67 6.64 -5.81
N ALA A 57 -5.53 5.99 -5.59
CA ALA A 57 -4.26 6.39 -6.17
C ALA A 57 -4.32 6.34 -7.71
N LYS A 58 -4.88 5.26 -8.27
CA LYS A 58 -5.07 5.13 -9.72
C LYS A 58 -5.94 6.26 -10.27
N ARG A 59 -7.05 6.55 -9.62
CA ARG A 59 -7.98 7.60 -10.04
C ARG A 59 -7.34 8.98 -9.99
N VAL A 60 -6.68 9.32 -8.88
CA VAL A 60 -6.10 10.65 -8.66
C VAL A 60 -4.92 10.92 -9.60
N THR A 61 -4.09 9.92 -9.85
CA THR A 61 -2.90 10.08 -10.70
C THR A 61 -3.15 9.81 -12.18
N GLY A 62 -4.21 9.09 -12.52
CA GLY A 62 -4.46 8.64 -13.88
C GLY A 62 -3.55 7.50 -14.33
N ALA A 63 -2.78 6.89 -13.41
CA ALA A 63 -1.89 5.78 -13.74
C ALA A 63 -2.65 4.54 -14.20
N GLY A 64 -2.02 3.74 -15.04
CA GLY A 64 -2.60 2.46 -15.48
C GLY A 64 -2.61 1.40 -14.39
N ILE A 65 -1.67 1.47 -13.46
CA ILE A 65 -1.57 0.58 -12.30
C ILE A 65 -1.15 1.39 -11.07
N ALA A 66 -1.71 1.05 -9.92
CA ALA A 66 -1.32 1.65 -8.65
C ALA A 66 -1.18 0.57 -7.58
N VAL A 67 -0.24 0.76 -6.67
CA VAL A 67 -0.05 -0.09 -5.49
C VAL A 67 -0.21 0.74 -4.23
N SER A 68 -0.82 0.17 -3.22
CA SER A 68 -0.99 0.78 -1.90
C SER A 68 -0.44 -0.12 -0.81
N VAL A 69 -0.01 0.50 0.28
CA VAL A 69 0.41 -0.18 1.50
C VAL A 69 -0.18 0.53 2.71
N THR A 70 -0.62 -0.24 3.68
CA THR A 70 -1.07 0.28 4.98
C THR A 70 -0.71 -0.76 6.04
N GLY A 71 0.01 -0.34 7.08
CA GLY A 71 0.55 -1.33 8.01
C GLY A 71 1.05 -0.74 9.32
N ILE A 72 1.50 -1.63 10.18
CA ILE A 72 2.01 -1.32 11.51
C ILE A 72 3.51 -1.65 11.53
N ALA A 73 4.32 -0.59 11.37
CA ALA A 73 5.77 -0.75 11.33
C ALA A 73 6.41 -0.91 12.71
N GLY A 74 5.68 -0.52 13.75
CA GLY A 74 6.17 -0.62 15.13
C GLY A 74 7.18 0.49 15.50
N PRO A 75 7.77 0.39 16.70
CA PRO A 75 7.61 -0.70 17.68
C PRO A 75 6.24 -0.76 18.37
N GLY A 76 5.48 0.33 18.38
CA GLY A 76 4.15 0.38 18.99
C GLY A 76 3.01 0.20 17.97
N GLY A 77 1.78 0.24 18.46
CA GLY A 77 0.57 0.21 17.63
C GLY A 77 0.03 -1.17 17.29
N GLY A 78 0.74 -2.23 17.64
CA GLY A 78 0.26 -3.59 17.40
C GLY A 78 -0.81 -4.02 18.40
N THR A 79 -1.70 -4.91 17.93
CA THR A 79 -2.71 -5.57 18.76
C THR A 79 -2.60 -7.08 18.54
N PRO A 80 -3.27 -7.92 19.38
CA PRO A 80 -3.28 -9.37 19.15
C PRO A 80 -3.81 -9.76 17.76
N GLU A 81 -4.81 -9.04 17.24
CA GLU A 81 -5.41 -9.28 15.93
C GLU A 81 -4.55 -8.72 14.78
N LYS A 82 -3.87 -7.62 15.04
CA LYS A 82 -3.00 -6.95 14.06
C LYS A 82 -1.66 -6.63 14.71
N PRO A 83 -0.78 -7.62 14.88
CA PRO A 83 0.51 -7.40 15.53
C PRO A 83 1.43 -6.50 14.68
N VAL A 84 2.45 -5.93 15.31
CA VAL A 84 3.52 -5.21 14.61
C VAL A 84 4.07 -6.08 13.46
N GLY A 85 4.23 -5.48 12.29
CA GLY A 85 4.61 -6.18 11.06
C GLY A 85 3.45 -6.59 10.18
N THR A 86 2.20 -6.38 10.64
CA THR A 86 1.01 -6.57 9.80
C THR A 86 0.95 -5.47 8.76
N VAL A 87 0.95 -5.84 7.49
CA VAL A 87 0.86 -4.92 6.36
C VAL A 87 -0.14 -5.45 5.34
N CYS A 88 -1.06 -4.58 4.94
CA CYS A 88 -2.02 -4.86 3.88
C CYS A 88 -1.61 -4.13 2.60
N PHE A 89 -1.81 -4.80 1.48
CA PHE A 89 -1.42 -4.32 0.16
C PHE A 89 -2.64 -4.31 -0.77
N GLY A 90 -2.70 -3.31 -1.63
CA GLY A 90 -3.67 -3.27 -2.72
C GLY A 90 -2.96 -2.99 -4.03
N VAL A 91 -3.42 -3.62 -5.10
CA VAL A 91 -2.98 -3.31 -6.47
C VAL A 91 -4.23 -3.11 -7.32
N ALA A 92 -4.31 -1.99 -8.02
CA ALA A 92 -5.45 -1.66 -8.87
C ALA A 92 -4.98 -1.38 -10.30
N ASP A 93 -5.64 -1.99 -11.27
CA ASP A 93 -5.44 -1.74 -12.70
C ASP A 93 -6.79 -1.80 -13.43
N GLU A 94 -6.80 -1.89 -14.76
CA GLU A 94 -8.03 -1.99 -15.54
C GLU A 94 -8.78 -3.30 -15.31
N LYS A 95 -8.12 -4.34 -14.82
CA LYS A 95 -8.73 -5.65 -14.52
C LYS A 95 -9.43 -5.65 -13.16
N GLY A 96 -9.20 -4.67 -12.33
CA GLY A 96 -9.78 -4.58 -10.99
C GLY A 96 -8.74 -4.45 -9.89
N VAL A 97 -9.11 -4.89 -8.70
CA VAL A 97 -8.30 -4.74 -7.49
C VAL A 97 -7.90 -6.10 -6.94
N TYR A 98 -6.63 -6.23 -6.63
CA TYR A 98 -6.09 -7.37 -5.85
C TYR A 98 -5.64 -6.87 -4.49
N THR A 99 -5.96 -7.59 -3.44
CA THR A 99 -5.50 -7.28 -2.08
C THR A 99 -4.84 -8.48 -1.43
N THR A 100 -3.94 -8.22 -0.51
CA THR A 100 -3.31 -9.28 0.29
C THR A 100 -2.79 -8.70 1.60
N ILE A 101 -2.57 -9.57 2.57
CA ILE A 101 -2.04 -9.25 3.88
C ILE A 101 -0.77 -10.05 4.14
N ARG A 102 0.23 -9.42 4.77
CA ARG A 102 1.45 -10.08 5.20
C ARG A 102 1.75 -9.73 6.67
N HIS A 103 2.40 -10.67 7.33
CA HIS A 103 2.86 -10.49 8.70
C HIS A 103 4.39 -10.62 8.69
N PHE A 104 5.07 -9.47 8.65
CA PHE A 104 6.53 -9.44 8.61
C PHE A 104 7.10 -9.56 10.03
N ASN A 105 8.05 -10.46 10.21
CA ASN A 105 8.79 -10.57 11.46
C ASN A 105 9.99 -9.63 11.41
N GLY A 106 9.80 -8.40 11.91
CA GLY A 106 10.86 -7.39 11.99
C GLY A 106 11.58 -7.35 13.33
N ARG A 107 11.16 -8.15 14.32
CA ARG A 107 11.70 -8.11 15.71
C ARG A 107 11.75 -6.69 16.27
N ASN A 108 10.64 -5.94 16.08
CA ASN A 108 10.52 -4.53 16.46
C ASN A 108 11.47 -3.58 15.69
N ASP A 109 12.06 -4.02 14.58
CA ASP A 109 12.85 -3.17 13.70
C ASP A 109 11.93 -2.52 12.65
N ARG A 110 11.51 -1.30 12.95
CA ARG A 110 10.63 -0.50 12.06
C ARG A 110 11.24 -0.31 10.67
N ALA A 111 12.54 -0.05 10.58
CA ALA A 111 13.21 0.17 9.30
C ALA A 111 13.18 -1.10 8.44
N LYS A 112 13.37 -2.27 9.06
CA LYS A 112 13.30 -3.56 8.38
C LYS A 112 11.88 -3.82 7.83
N ILE A 113 10.84 -3.59 8.63
CA ILE A 113 9.46 -3.78 8.19
C ILE A 113 9.16 -2.85 7.01
N ARG A 114 9.61 -1.60 7.04
CA ARG A 114 9.43 -0.65 5.94
C ARG A 114 10.14 -1.11 4.65
N ARG A 115 11.35 -1.65 4.76
CA ARG A 115 12.09 -2.19 3.59
C ARG A 115 11.39 -3.41 3.01
N LEU A 116 10.97 -4.35 3.85
CA LEU A 116 10.26 -5.55 3.41
C LEU A 116 8.93 -5.19 2.75
N THR A 117 8.21 -4.23 3.31
CA THR A 117 6.96 -3.71 2.74
C THR A 117 7.18 -3.13 1.35
N THR A 118 8.22 -2.32 1.18
CA THR A 118 8.54 -1.71 -0.12
C THR A 118 8.89 -2.79 -1.16
N ALA A 119 9.75 -3.74 -0.80
CA ALA A 119 10.13 -4.83 -1.69
C ALA A 119 8.92 -5.68 -2.11
N TYR A 120 8.07 -6.02 -1.16
CA TYR A 120 6.87 -6.82 -1.43
C TYR A 120 5.89 -6.08 -2.33
N ALA A 121 5.70 -4.78 -2.10
CA ALA A 121 4.84 -3.94 -2.96
C ALA A 121 5.33 -3.95 -4.41
N MET A 122 6.63 -3.79 -4.63
CA MET A 122 7.22 -3.82 -5.97
C MET A 122 7.05 -5.19 -6.63
N MET A 123 7.23 -6.26 -5.86
CA MET A 123 6.99 -7.62 -6.35
C MET A 123 5.53 -7.81 -6.80
N LEU A 124 4.56 -7.29 -6.06
CA LEU A 124 3.15 -7.38 -6.41
C LEU A 124 2.86 -6.67 -7.74
N VAL A 125 3.42 -5.49 -7.95
CA VAL A 125 3.27 -4.77 -9.22
C VAL A 125 3.83 -5.60 -10.39
N ILE A 126 5.02 -6.16 -10.23
CA ILE A 126 5.64 -7.00 -11.27
C ILE A 126 4.77 -8.22 -11.56
N ARG A 127 4.29 -8.91 -10.55
CA ARG A 127 3.43 -10.09 -10.71
C ARG A 127 2.10 -9.74 -11.39
N ARG A 128 1.52 -8.59 -11.03
CA ARG A 128 0.28 -8.11 -11.67
C ARG A 128 0.51 -7.83 -13.15
N LEU A 129 1.61 -7.16 -13.50
CA LEU A 129 1.96 -6.87 -14.89
C LEU A 129 2.22 -8.14 -15.72
N ARG A 130 2.70 -9.20 -15.07
CA ARG A 130 2.91 -10.50 -15.70
C ARG A 130 1.65 -11.36 -15.78
N GLY A 131 0.54 -10.90 -15.23
CA GLY A 131 -0.70 -11.67 -15.19
C GLY A 131 -0.70 -12.84 -14.20
N GLU A 132 0.19 -12.80 -13.18
CA GLU A 132 0.30 -13.87 -12.18
C GLU A 132 -0.68 -13.67 -10.99
N ILE A 133 -1.20 -12.47 -10.85
CA ILE A 133 -2.21 -12.14 -9.85
C ILE A 133 -3.30 -11.24 -10.43
#